data_4d854d96f2817f6da3920fb8950dca14
#
_entry.id   4d854d96f2817f6da3920fb8950dca14
#
_cell.length_a   1.000
_cell.length_b   1.000
_cell.length_c   1.000
_cell.angle_alpha   90.00
_cell.angle_beta   90.00
_cell.angle_gamma   90.00
#
_symmetry.space_group_name_H-M   'P 1'
#
loop_
_entity.id
_entity.type
_entity.pdbx_description
1 polymer ?
#
loop_
_entity_poly.entity_id
_entity_poly.type
_entity_poly.pdbx_seq_one_letter_code
_entity_poly.pdbx_strand_id
1 'polypeptide(L)'
;MKQLKMLRPDAPVLPRALPDGYAFCPFGGREEEITDWLALCAEGLIPDRDPHWFRDAIQDYPDLDPSRDLFFVTDPSGARVATSAALRHANGEGYIHMVAALPSCRGQGIGHAMLAHALTALRERGCTVVTLTTDDHRLAAIKTYLDAGFRPVLWADPESDMEARWDAVVAALGYRPVEYMREV
;
A
#
# COMPACT_ATOMS: atom_id res chain seq x y z
N MET A 1 5.60 10.22 -15.94
CA MET A 1 5.49 11.06 -14.70
C MET A 1 5.91 10.18 -13.54
N LYS A 2 6.81 10.66 -12.64
CA LYS A 2 7.20 9.90 -11.43
C LYS A 2 6.01 9.80 -10.48
N GLN A 3 5.85 8.67 -9.80
CA GLN A 3 4.83 8.51 -8.76
C GLN A 3 5.11 9.42 -7.56
N LEU A 4 4.07 9.79 -6.83
CA LEU A 4 4.18 10.45 -5.55
C LEU A 4 4.78 9.47 -4.52
N LYS A 5 5.77 9.91 -3.75
CA LYS A 5 6.40 9.12 -2.70
C LYS A 5 5.90 9.57 -1.33
N MET A 6 5.65 8.62 -0.46
CA MET A 6 5.34 8.89 0.95
C MET A 6 6.28 8.10 1.85
N LEU A 7 6.58 8.67 3.01
CA LEU A 7 7.43 8.05 4.03
C LEU A 7 6.77 8.15 5.40
N ARG A 8 6.80 7.06 6.13
CA ARG A 8 6.40 6.99 7.53
C ARG A 8 7.64 6.77 8.40
N PRO A 9 8.00 7.71 9.28
CA PRO A 9 9.06 7.52 10.26
C PRO A 9 8.62 6.52 11.34
N ASP A 10 9.56 6.09 12.17
CA ASP A 10 9.24 5.23 13.31
C ASP A 10 8.21 5.89 14.21
N ALA A 11 7.10 5.21 14.36
CA ALA A 11 6.01 5.63 15.24
C ALA A 11 5.16 4.41 15.63
N PRO A 12 4.46 4.45 16.78
CA PRO A 12 3.55 3.38 17.16
C PRO A 12 2.52 3.12 16.07
N VAL A 13 2.24 1.85 15.79
CA VAL A 13 1.16 1.45 14.90
C VAL A 13 -0.13 1.37 15.72
N LEU A 14 -1.12 2.17 15.35
CA LEU A 14 -2.43 2.08 15.99
C LEU A 14 -3.16 0.83 15.45
N PRO A 15 -3.58 -0.10 16.33
CA PRO A 15 -4.31 -1.28 15.90
C PRO A 15 -5.61 -0.91 15.17
N ARG A 16 -5.90 -1.62 14.11
CA ARG A 16 -7.15 -1.51 13.36
C ARG A 16 -7.65 -2.91 13.04
N ALA A 17 -8.81 -3.26 13.59
CA ALA A 17 -9.44 -4.54 13.29
C ALA A 17 -10.12 -4.50 11.92
N LEU A 18 -10.19 -5.65 11.27
CA LEU A 18 -11.09 -5.88 10.15
C LEU A 18 -12.55 -5.89 10.64
N PRO A 19 -13.53 -5.62 9.79
CA PRO A 19 -14.94 -5.83 10.11
C PRO A 19 -15.22 -7.31 10.48
N ASP A 20 -16.31 -7.54 11.18
CA ASP A 20 -16.71 -8.89 11.59
C ASP A 20 -16.84 -9.84 10.39
N GLY A 21 -16.26 -11.02 10.53
CA GLY A 21 -16.25 -12.06 9.50
C GLY A 21 -15.18 -11.91 8.43
N TYR A 22 -14.46 -10.78 8.37
CA TYR A 22 -13.30 -10.62 7.49
C TYR A 22 -12.02 -11.14 8.18
N ALA A 23 -11.08 -11.66 7.39
CA ALA A 23 -9.84 -12.21 7.91
C ALA A 23 -8.64 -11.88 7.02
N PHE A 24 -7.45 -11.74 7.62
CA PHE A 24 -6.19 -11.74 6.87
C PHE A 24 -5.81 -13.17 6.48
N CYS A 25 -5.36 -13.34 5.24
CA CYS A 25 -4.91 -14.61 4.69
C CYS A 25 -3.55 -14.40 4.00
N PRO A 26 -2.47 -15.08 4.41
CA PRO A 26 -1.20 -15.02 3.71
C PRO A 26 -1.32 -15.69 2.34
N PHE A 27 -0.44 -15.30 1.41
CA PHE A 27 -0.33 -15.99 0.12
C PHE A 27 0.21 -17.41 0.30
N GLY A 28 -0.54 -18.38 -0.19
CA GLY A 28 -0.22 -19.81 -0.08
C GLY A 28 0.46 -20.43 -1.31
N GLY A 29 0.70 -19.64 -2.36
CA GLY A 29 1.35 -20.12 -3.60
C GLY A 29 0.43 -20.83 -4.56
N ARG A 30 -0.89 -20.75 -4.41
CA ARG A 30 -1.86 -21.42 -5.27
C ARG A 30 -2.18 -20.59 -6.51
N GLU A 31 -2.43 -21.24 -7.64
CA GLU A 31 -2.75 -20.58 -8.91
C GLU A 31 -4.03 -19.71 -8.82
N GLU A 32 -5.01 -20.17 -8.07
CA GLU A 32 -6.23 -19.39 -7.82
C GLU A 32 -5.96 -18.05 -7.09
N GLU A 33 -4.95 -18.02 -6.22
CA GLU A 33 -4.56 -16.78 -5.51
C GLU A 33 -3.88 -15.78 -6.44
N ILE A 34 -3.14 -16.25 -7.44
CA ILE A 34 -2.57 -15.42 -8.50
C ILE A 34 -3.70 -14.83 -9.34
N THR A 35 -4.68 -15.65 -9.71
CA THR A 35 -5.87 -15.20 -10.46
C THR A 35 -6.65 -14.13 -9.70
N ASP A 36 -6.87 -14.34 -8.39
CA ASP A 36 -7.56 -13.37 -7.53
C ASP A 36 -6.75 -12.08 -7.38
N TRP A 37 -5.42 -12.18 -7.22
CA TRP A 37 -4.55 -11.01 -7.15
C TRP A 37 -4.63 -10.16 -8.43
N LEU A 38 -4.57 -10.80 -9.60
CA LEU A 38 -4.73 -10.13 -10.89
C LEU A 38 -6.09 -9.44 -11.00
N ALA A 39 -7.16 -10.10 -10.55
CA ALA A 39 -8.50 -9.53 -10.55
C ALA A 39 -8.60 -8.29 -9.64
N LEU A 40 -8.04 -8.36 -8.44
CA LEU A 40 -8.02 -7.24 -7.49
C LEU A 40 -7.18 -6.07 -8.00
N CYS A 41 -6.00 -6.34 -8.57
CA CYS A 41 -5.12 -5.29 -9.08
C CYS A 41 -5.65 -4.63 -10.36
N ALA A 42 -6.41 -5.34 -11.19
CA ALA A 42 -7.06 -4.79 -12.39
C ALA A 42 -8.14 -3.73 -12.06
N GLU A 43 -8.56 -3.59 -10.80
CA GLU A 43 -9.42 -2.49 -10.33
C GLU A 43 -8.71 -1.12 -10.28
N GLY A 44 -7.59 -0.97 -10.96
CA GLY A 44 -6.91 0.30 -11.17
C GLY A 44 -5.42 0.35 -10.84
N LEU A 45 -4.74 -0.79 -10.60
CA LEU A 45 -3.29 -0.87 -10.46
C LEU A 45 -2.58 -1.36 -11.72
N ILE A 46 -3.22 -2.30 -12.42
CA ILE A 46 -2.73 -2.89 -13.67
C ILE A 46 -3.79 -2.75 -14.75
N PRO A 47 -3.43 -2.72 -16.05
CA PRO A 47 -4.37 -2.45 -17.12
C PRO A 47 -5.26 -3.65 -17.47
N ASP A 48 -4.80 -4.86 -17.21
CA ASP A 48 -5.48 -6.11 -17.52
C ASP A 48 -5.06 -7.23 -16.57
N ARG A 49 -5.52 -8.46 -16.80
CA ARG A 49 -5.24 -9.64 -15.95
C ARG A 49 -4.18 -10.57 -16.56
N ASP A 50 -3.26 -10.05 -17.36
CA ASP A 50 -2.17 -10.88 -17.90
C ASP A 50 -1.25 -11.35 -16.74
N PRO A 51 -0.92 -12.65 -16.69
CA PRO A 51 -0.08 -13.22 -15.63
C PRO A 51 1.30 -12.59 -15.48
N HIS A 52 1.84 -11.92 -16.52
CA HIS A 52 3.12 -11.24 -16.41
C HIS A 52 3.11 -10.17 -15.31
N TRP A 53 1.96 -9.52 -15.04
CA TRP A 53 1.86 -8.51 -14.00
C TRP A 53 2.15 -9.07 -12.60
N PHE A 54 1.67 -10.29 -12.31
CA PHE A 54 1.98 -10.94 -11.04
C PHE A 54 3.46 -11.31 -10.96
N ARG A 55 4.01 -11.86 -12.05
CA ARG A 55 5.42 -12.20 -12.11
C ARG A 55 6.29 -10.98 -11.85
N ASP A 56 6.08 -9.90 -12.61
CA ASP A 56 6.95 -8.72 -12.59
C ASP A 56 6.79 -7.91 -11.29
N ALA A 57 5.56 -7.80 -10.75
CA ALA A 57 5.28 -7.02 -9.56
C ALA A 57 5.46 -7.79 -8.23
N ILE A 58 5.43 -9.13 -8.25
CA ILE A 58 5.48 -9.94 -7.03
C ILE A 58 6.63 -10.96 -7.08
N GLN A 59 6.66 -11.84 -8.08
CA GLN A 59 7.63 -12.96 -8.08
C GLN A 59 9.07 -12.49 -8.31
N ASP A 60 9.27 -11.59 -9.27
CA ASP A 60 10.58 -11.08 -9.67
C ASP A 60 10.88 -9.70 -9.03
N TYR A 61 9.99 -9.21 -8.14
CA TYR A 61 10.20 -7.92 -7.49
C TYR A 61 11.34 -8.01 -6.46
N PRO A 62 12.31 -7.10 -6.49
CA PRO A 62 13.48 -7.15 -5.61
C PRO A 62 13.09 -7.16 -4.14
N ASP A 63 13.77 -8.00 -3.36
CA ASP A 63 13.61 -8.17 -1.91
C ASP A 63 12.24 -8.75 -1.45
N LEU A 64 11.29 -9.01 -2.38
CA LEU A 64 9.96 -9.54 -2.06
C LEU A 64 9.98 -11.07 -2.05
N ASP A 65 9.51 -11.64 -0.94
CA ASP A 65 9.17 -13.07 -0.82
C ASP A 65 7.65 -13.19 -0.73
N PRO A 66 6.96 -13.67 -1.79
CA PRO A 66 5.50 -13.71 -1.80
C PRO A 66 4.90 -14.48 -0.62
N SER A 67 5.54 -15.55 -0.19
CA SER A 67 5.05 -16.39 0.92
C SER A 67 5.07 -15.70 2.28
N ARG A 68 5.95 -14.70 2.42
CA ARG A 68 6.13 -13.93 3.66
C ARG A 68 5.47 -12.55 3.59
N ASP A 69 5.54 -11.91 2.42
CA ASP A 69 5.27 -10.48 2.28
C ASP A 69 3.89 -10.18 1.69
N LEU A 70 3.31 -11.10 0.88
CA LEU A 70 2.02 -10.93 0.24
C LEU A 70 0.88 -11.49 1.09
N PHE A 71 -0.17 -10.71 1.27
CA PHE A 71 -1.37 -11.14 1.97
C PHE A 71 -2.65 -10.65 1.30
N PHE A 72 -3.74 -11.31 1.62
CA PHE A 72 -5.09 -10.94 1.22
C PHE A 72 -5.97 -10.62 2.42
N VAL A 73 -7.10 -10.00 2.16
CA VAL A 73 -8.25 -9.97 3.04
C VAL A 73 -9.36 -10.79 2.40
N THR A 74 -9.93 -11.71 3.16
CA THR A 74 -11.13 -12.47 2.78
C THR A 74 -12.37 -11.88 3.45
N ASP A 75 -13.49 -11.91 2.75
CA ASP A 75 -14.80 -11.57 3.28
C ASP A 75 -15.46 -12.78 4.02
N PRO A 76 -16.65 -12.59 4.61
CA PRO A 76 -17.35 -13.69 5.30
C PRO A 76 -17.70 -14.90 4.43
N SER A 77 -17.71 -14.78 3.11
CA SER A 77 -17.88 -15.90 2.18
C SER A 77 -16.59 -16.65 1.88
N GLY A 78 -15.43 -16.12 2.32
CA GLY A 78 -14.11 -16.62 2.00
C GLY A 78 -13.52 -16.09 0.68
N ALA A 79 -14.22 -15.19 -0.01
CA ALA A 79 -13.70 -14.57 -1.22
C ALA A 79 -12.60 -13.55 -0.89
N ARG A 80 -11.52 -13.51 -1.68
CA ARG A 80 -10.45 -12.51 -1.55
C ARG A 80 -10.93 -11.18 -2.11
N VAL A 81 -10.98 -10.16 -1.27
CA VAL A 81 -11.56 -8.85 -1.59
C VAL A 81 -10.54 -7.70 -1.54
N ALA A 82 -9.36 -7.96 -1.00
CA ALA A 82 -8.26 -6.99 -0.99
C ALA A 82 -6.91 -7.68 -0.88
N THR A 83 -5.83 -7.00 -1.27
CA THR A 83 -4.46 -7.50 -1.21
C THR A 83 -3.46 -6.37 -0.96
N SER A 84 -2.32 -6.70 -0.37
CA SER A 84 -1.15 -5.84 -0.26
C SER A 84 0.09 -6.68 -0.01
N ALA A 85 1.26 -6.16 -0.40
CA ALA A 85 2.54 -6.70 0.02
C ALA A 85 3.27 -5.73 0.95
N ALA A 86 3.98 -6.28 1.95
CA ALA A 86 4.76 -5.54 2.94
C ALA A 86 6.18 -6.12 3.00
N LEU A 87 7.08 -5.60 2.18
CA LEU A 87 8.45 -6.12 2.07
C LEU A 87 9.47 -5.25 2.81
N ARG A 88 10.58 -5.87 3.20
CA ARG A 88 11.73 -5.19 3.79
C ARG A 88 12.89 -5.23 2.80
N HIS A 89 13.34 -4.05 2.38
CA HIS A 89 14.50 -3.90 1.51
C HIS A 89 15.81 -4.28 2.21
N ALA A 90 16.84 -4.59 1.42
CA ALA A 90 18.18 -4.94 1.93
C ALA A 90 18.80 -3.82 2.78
N ASN A 91 18.46 -2.54 2.52
CA ASN A 91 18.89 -1.39 3.33
C ASN A 91 18.15 -1.26 4.67
N GLY A 92 17.17 -2.12 4.96
CA GLY A 92 16.38 -2.11 6.21
C GLY A 92 15.08 -1.31 6.16
N GLU A 93 14.79 -0.61 5.08
CA GLU A 93 13.52 0.10 4.91
C GLU A 93 12.36 -0.87 4.62
N GLY A 94 11.21 -0.57 5.20
CA GLY A 94 9.96 -1.22 4.82
C GLY A 94 9.34 -0.57 3.59
N TYR A 95 8.67 -1.35 2.77
CA TYR A 95 7.94 -0.85 1.61
C TYR A 95 6.55 -1.50 1.52
N ILE A 96 5.52 -0.67 1.34
CA ILE A 96 4.14 -1.11 1.09
C ILE A 96 3.93 -1.13 -0.41
N HIS A 97 3.55 -2.29 -0.95
CA HIS A 97 3.49 -2.52 -2.38
C HIS A 97 2.15 -3.12 -2.81
N MET A 98 1.65 -2.72 -3.98
CA MET A 98 0.47 -3.28 -4.65
C MET A 98 -0.78 -3.36 -3.75
N VAL A 99 -1.17 -2.22 -3.17
CA VAL A 99 -2.38 -2.14 -2.33
C VAL A 99 -3.62 -2.04 -3.22
N ALA A 100 -4.45 -3.05 -3.21
CA ALA A 100 -5.70 -3.11 -3.96
C ALA A 100 -6.87 -3.59 -3.09
N ALA A 101 -8.06 -3.09 -3.34
CA ALA A 101 -9.29 -3.56 -2.72
C ALA A 101 -10.48 -3.35 -3.65
N LEU A 102 -11.43 -4.27 -3.65
CA LEU A 102 -12.66 -4.15 -4.42
C LEU A 102 -13.43 -2.88 -4.02
N PRO A 103 -14.15 -2.25 -4.96
CA PRO A 103 -15.00 -1.11 -4.66
C PRO A 103 -16.02 -1.38 -3.54
N SER A 104 -16.50 -2.59 -3.40
CA SER A 104 -17.40 -3.03 -2.32
C SER A 104 -16.80 -2.91 -0.91
N CYS A 105 -15.46 -2.87 -0.79
CA CYS A 105 -14.76 -2.72 0.49
C CYS A 105 -14.66 -1.26 0.97
N ARG A 106 -15.09 -0.29 0.16
CA ARG A 106 -14.96 1.13 0.49
C ARG A 106 -15.81 1.51 1.72
N GLY A 107 -15.27 2.42 2.54
CA GLY A 107 -15.97 2.92 3.73
C GLY A 107 -16.04 1.95 4.92
N GLN A 108 -15.56 0.72 4.77
CA GLN A 108 -15.62 -0.32 5.82
C GLN A 108 -14.36 -0.38 6.71
N GLY A 109 -13.39 0.51 6.51
CA GLY A 109 -12.14 0.53 7.29
C GLY A 109 -11.10 -0.53 6.89
N ILE A 110 -11.39 -1.37 5.88
CA ILE A 110 -10.49 -2.46 5.42
C ILE A 110 -9.11 -1.93 5.03
N GLY A 111 -9.03 -0.82 4.30
CA GLY A 111 -7.76 -0.22 3.91
C GLY A 111 -6.89 0.21 5.11
N HIS A 112 -7.50 0.77 6.16
CA HIS A 112 -6.80 1.11 7.39
C HIS A 112 -6.32 -0.13 8.16
N ALA A 113 -7.14 -1.19 8.20
CA ALA A 113 -6.77 -2.45 8.83
C ALA A 113 -5.62 -3.14 8.09
N MET A 114 -5.65 -3.17 6.75
CA MET A 114 -4.57 -3.70 5.91
C MET A 114 -3.26 -2.96 6.16
N LEU A 115 -3.32 -1.64 6.18
CA LEU A 115 -2.14 -0.81 6.41
C LEU A 115 -1.57 -1.02 7.82
N ALA A 116 -2.42 -1.10 8.85
CA ALA A 116 -2.00 -1.41 10.21
C ALA A 116 -1.35 -2.80 10.30
N HIS A 117 -1.91 -3.81 9.64
CA HIS A 117 -1.34 -5.16 9.55
C HIS A 117 0.06 -5.14 8.90
N ALA A 118 0.18 -4.52 7.73
CA ALA A 118 1.45 -4.39 7.02
C ALA A 118 2.52 -3.65 7.83
N LEU A 119 2.17 -2.53 8.46
CA LEU A 119 3.08 -1.76 9.31
C LEU A 119 3.52 -2.54 10.55
N THR A 120 2.63 -3.34 11.15
CA THR A 120 2.97 -4.21 12.28
C THR A 120 3.98 -5.26 11.86
N ALA A 121 3.73 -5.96 10.75
CA ALA A 121 4.65 -6.97 10.22
C ALA A 121 6.03 -6.38 9.87
N LEU A 122 6.08 -5.19 9.28
CA LEU A 122 7.34 -4.51 8.98
C LEU A 122 8.10 -4.10 10.24
N ARG A 123 7.39 -3.59 11.26
CA ARG A 123 8.00 -3.22 12.54
C ARG A 123 8.56 -4.43 13.27
N GLU A 124 7.87 -5.56 13.28
CA GLU A 124 8.35 -6.82 13.86
C GLU A 124 9.64 -7.31 13.17
N ARG A 125 9.83 -6.96 11.89
CA ARG A 125 11.06 -7.20 11.13
C ARG A 125 12.13 -6.11 11.28
N GLY A 126 11.94 -5.16 12.21
CA GLY A 126 12.90 -4.12 12.56
C GLY A 126 12.93 -2.91 11.61
N CYS A 127 11.91 -2.74 10.76
CA CYS A 127 11.82 -1.55 9.93
C CYS A 127 11.39 -0.33 10.78
N THR A 128 12.22 0.69 10.83
CA THR A 128 11.96 1.97 11.50
C THR A 128 11.49 3.05 10.55
N VAL A 129 11.66 2.83 9.26
CA VAL A 129 11.17 3.69 8.17
C VAL A 129 10.39 2.82 7.20
N VAL A 130 9.21 3.27 6.80
CA VAL A 130 8.38 2.61 5.78
C VAL A 130 8.04 3.60 4.69
N THR A 131 8.23 3.20 3.44
CA THR A 131 7.92 4.00 2.27
C THR A 131 6.85 3.34 1.40
N LEU A 132 6.25 4.12 0.54
CA LEU A 132 5.37 3.68 -0.54
C LEU A 132 5.38 4.70 -1.67
N THR A 133 4.92 4.28 -2.84
CA THR A 133 4.60 5.17 -3.96
C THR A 133 3.14 5.05 -4.35
N THR A 134 2.57 6.13 -4.89
CA THR A 134 1.15 6.20 -5.27
C THR A 134 0.96 7.20 -6.42
N ASP A 135 -0.24 7.25 -6.98
CA ASP A 135 -0.62 8.18 -8.03
C ASP A 135 -1.57 9.25 -7.50
N ASP A 136 -1.53 10.45 -8.07
CA ASP A 136 -2.27 11.64 -7.62
C ASP A 136 -3.78 11.39 -7.50
N HIS A 137 -4.36 10.63 -8.42
CA HIS A 137 -5.79 10.35 -8.49
C HIS A 137 -6.28 9.37 -7.41
N ARG A 138 -5.38 8.70 -6.68
CA ARG A 138 -5.71 7.71 -5.65
C ARG A 138 -6.02 8.35 -4.30
N LEU A 139 -6.89 9.36 -4.29
CA LEU A 139 -7.18 10.20 -3.13
C LEU A 139 -7.57 9.41 -1.88
N ALA A 140 -8.40 8.37 -2.02
CA ALA A 140 -8.82 7.55 -0.88
C ALA A 140 -7.65 6.77 -0.25
N ALA A 141 -6.73 6.24 -1.06
CA ALA A 141 -5.53 5.56 -0.58
C ALA A 141 -4.58 6.56 0.10
N ILE A 142 -4.34 7.73 -0.54
CA ILE A 142 -3.50 8.78 0.05
C ILE A 142 -4.04 9.23 1.40
N LYS A 143 -5.36 9.43 1.52
CA LYS A 143 -5.97 9.76 2.81
C LYS A 143 -5.69 8.69 3.86
N THR A 144 -5.84 7.42 3.52
CA THR A 144 -5.54 6.29 4.41
C THR A 144 -4.07 6.31 4.87
N TYR A 145 -3.14 6.60 3.96
CA TYR A 145 -1.71 6.71 4.30
C TYR A 145 -1.41 7.90 5.21
N LEU A 146 -1.98 9.07 4.92
CA LEU A 146 -1.83 10.26 5.78
C LEU A 146 -2.40 10.01 7.19
N ASP A 147 -3.56 9.37 7.30
CA ASP A 147 -4.18 9.00 8.57
C ASP A 147 -3.31 8.00 9.37
N ALA A 148 -2.52 7.17 8.70
CA ALA A 148 -1.58 6.24 9.31
C ALA A 148 -0.21 6.85 9.64
N GLY A 149 -0.02 8.15 9.39
CA GLY A 149 1.20 8.88 9.73
C GLY A 149 2.26 8.91 8.64
N PHE A 150 1.93 8.51 7.42
CA PHE A 150 2.79 8.78 6.28
C PHE A 150 2.81 10.26 5.95
N ARG A 151 3.94 10.75 5.47
CA ARG A 151 4.15 12.14 5.04
C ARG A 151 4.58 12.15 3.58
N PRO A 152 4.14 13.14 2.80
CA PRO A 152 4.63 13.36 1.44
C PRO A 152 6.13 13.59 1.42
N VAL A 153 6.82 13.04 0.42
CA VAL A 153 8.24 13.26 0.19
C VAL A 153 8.43 14.09 -1.07
N LEU A 154 9.18 15.18 -0.96
CA LEU A 154 9.62 15.99 -2.09
C LEU A 154 10.97 15.47 -2.56
N TRP A 155 11.08 15.17 -3.86
CA TRP A 155 12.35 14.77 -4.49
C TRP A 155 13.35 15.92 -4.47
N ALA A 156 14.63 15.61 -4.37
CA ALA A 156 15.71 16.60 -4.39
C ALA A 156 15.95 17.21 -5.79
N ASP A 157 14.95 17.25 -6.63
CA ASP A 157 15.00 17.77 -7.99
C ASP A 157 14.33 19.17 -8.03
N PRO A 158 15.08 20.24 -8.27
CA PRO A 158 14.55 21.60 -8.27
C PRO A 158 13.55 21.88 -9.41
N GLU A 159 13.55 21.07 -10.48
CA GLU A 159 12.57 21.15 -11.58
C GLU A 159 11.35 20.24 -11.37
N SER A 160 11.26 19.60 -10.21
CA SER A 160 10.17 18.70 -9.88
C SER A 160 8.86 19.45 -9.66
N ASP A 161 7.79 18.97 -10.28
CA ASP A 161 6.40 19.43 -10.05
C ASP A 161 5.76 18.83 -8.77
N MET A 162 6.53 18.10 -7.99
CA MET A 162 6.07 17.26 -6.89
C MET A 162 5.35 18.06 -5.79
N GLU A 163 5.88 19.23 -5.43
CA GLU A 163 5.28 20.08 -4.39
C GLU A 163 3.89 20.58 -4.83
N ALA A 164 3.79 21.10 -6.05
CA ALA A 164 2.50 21.58 -6.59
C ALA A 164 1.47 20.43 -6.72
N ARG A 165 1.92 19.23 -7.07
CA ARG A 165 1.05 18.03 -7.14
C ARG A 165 0.55 17.63 -5.76
N TRP A 166 1.42 17.63 -4.75
CA TRP A 166 1.02 17.36 -3.37
C TRP A 166 0.05 18.41 -2.84
N ASP A 167 0.28 19.70 -3.11
CA ASP A 167 -0.63 20.78 -2.73
C ASP A 167 -2.02 20.56 -3.34
N ALA A 168 -2.08 20.20 -4.62
CA ALA A 168 -3.34 19.90 -5.29
C ALA A 168 -4.07 18.68 -4.67
N VAL A 169 -3.34 17.61 -4.35
CA VAL A 169 -3.89 16.41 -3.70
C VAL A 169 -4.41 16.73 -2.29
N VAL A 170 -3.64 17.44 -1.48
CA VAL A 170 -4.03 17.81 -0.10
C VAL A 170 -5.26 18.73 -0.12
N ALA A 171 -5.31 19.69 -1.06
CA ALA A 171 -6.46 20.56 -1.26
C ALA A 171 -7.71 19.77 -1.69
N ALA A 172 -7.57 18.83 -2.66
CA ALA A 172 -8.67 17.99 -3.13
C ALA A 172 -9.24 17.08 -2.02
N LEU A 173 -8.39 16.64 -1.08
CA LEU A 173 -8.81 15.86 0.08
C LEU A 173 -9.49 16.70 1.16
N GLY A 174 -9.37 18.02 1.14
CA GLY A 174 -9.73 18.88 2.28
C GLY A 174 -8.96 18.48 3.55
N TYR A 175 -7.75 17.96 3.38
CA TYR A 175 -6.95 17.48 4.50
C TYR A 175 -6.29 18.65 5.22
N ARG A 176 -6.04 18.46 6.54
CA ARG A 176 -5.24 19.43 7.31
C ARG A 176 -3.87 19.64 6.65
N PRO A 177 -3.19 20.78 6.87
CA PRO A 177 -1.84 20.99 6.39
C PRO A 177 -0.92 19.83 6.77
N VAL A 178 -0.14 19.35 5.83
CA VAL A 178 0.82 18.25 6.02
C VAL A 178 2.25 18.80 5.95
N GLU A 179 3.11 18.22 6.75
CA GLU A 179 4.53 18.50 6.69
C GLU A 179 5.16 17.67 5.55
N TYR A 180 5.85 18.33 4.64
CA TYR A 180 6.59 17.67 3.58
C TYR A 180 7.98 17.26 4.08
N MET A 181 8.38 16.03 3.77
CA MET A 181 9.75 15.58 3.95
C MET A 181 10.53 15.86 2.68
N ARG A 182 11.80 16.24 2.81
CA ARG A 182 12.69 16.42 1.67
C ARG A 182 13.65 15.25 1.60
N GLU A 183 13.83 14.68 0.42
CA GLU A 183 14.87 13.71 0.17
C GLU A 183 16.23 14.42 0.29
N VAL A 184 17.15 13.83 1.05
CA VAL A 184 18.51 14.37 1.28
C VAL A 184 19.46 13.81 0.21
#